data_f797df634402a1d02d29430ef19a0882
#
_entry.id   f797df634402a1d02d29430ef19a0882
#
_cell.length_a   1.000
_cell.length_b   1.000
_cell.length_c   1.000
_cell.angle_alpha   90.00
_cell.angle_beta   90.00
_cell.angle_gamma   90.00
#
_symmetry.space_group_name_H-M   'P 1'
#
loop_
_entity.id
_entity.type
_entity.pdbx_description
1 polymer ?
#
loop_
_entity_poly.entity_id
_entity_poly.type
_entity_poly.pdbx_seq_one_letter_code
_entity_poly.pdbx_strand_id
1 'polypeptide(L)'
;MNLPSSDTEQVAILRRFRCVLGLFILALILSGITSFPLQRELESVAAVRGIEHVAPAETGNAFDHWILIVRDGLRDTYARYPWLAYGTDWLAFAHIVIAIFFIGPLINPVRNIWILQAGLIACVLIVPLALICGVIRQVPSGWRLIDCSFGILGAIPLSYCLRLTRALENQPTPRSIGSLTTC
;
A
#
# COMPACT_ATOMS: atom_id res chain seq x y z
N MET A 1 0.28 41.40 -2.66
CA MET A 1 -0.29 40.88 -3.91
C MET A 1 -1.17 39.71 -3.55
N ASN A 2 -2.49 39.93 -3.35
CA ASN A 2 -3.43 38.88 -2.97
C ASN A 2 -3.71 38.02 -4.21
N LEU A 3 -3.31 36.75 -4.17
CA LEU A 3 -3.71 35.78 -5.19
C LEU A 3 -5.26 35.70 -5.22
N PRO A 4 -5.87 35.55 -6.40
CA PRO A 4 -7.31 35.29 -6.49
C PRO A 4 -7.69 34.09 -5.61
N SER A 5 -8.86 34.13 -5.00
CA SER A 5 -9.32 33.11 -4.07
C SER A 5 -9.31 31.68 -4.67
N SER A 6 -9.48 31.54 -5.97
CA SER A 6 -9.39 30.30 -6.73
C SER A 6 -7.98 29.68 -6.69
N ASP A 7 -6.92 30.49 -6.85
CA ASP A 7 -5.54 30.01 -6.88
C ASP A 7 -5.08 29.51 -5.51
N THR A 8 -5.52 30.17 -4.45
CA THR A 8 -5.23 29.74 -3.08
C THR A 8 -5.91 28.40 -2.77
N GLU A 9 -7.12 28.19 -3.24
CA GLU A 9 -7.84 26.93 -3.08
C GLU A 9 -7.20 25.79 -3.85
N GLN A 10 -6.78 26.02 -5.10
CA GLN A 10 -6.06 25.02 -5.91
C GLN A 10 -4.77 24.57 -5.22
N VAL A 11 -3.98 25.50 -4.72
CA VAL A 11 -2.74 25.19 -3.99
C VAL A 11 -3.01 24.37 -2.74
N ALA A 12 -4.08 24.69 -2.01
CA ALA A 12 -4.46 23.93 -0.81
C ALA A 12 -4.90 22.49 -1.15
N ILE A 13 -5.70 22.30 -2.21
CA ILE A 13 -6.13 20.97 -2.69
C ILE A 13 -4.91 20.16 -3.11
N LEU A 14 -4.01 20.73 -3.91
CA LEU A 14 -2.81 20.06 -4.40
C LEU A 14 -1.87 19.67 -3.25
N ARG A 15 -1.71 20.51 -2.25
CA ARG A 15 -0.92 20.21 -1.04
C ARG A 15 -1.50 19.02 -0.28
N ARG A 16 -2.82 19.01 -0.02
CA ARG A 16 -3.50 17.89 0.65
C ARG A 16 -3.35 16.60 -0.14
N PHE A 17 -3.56 16.66 -1.45
CA PHE A 17 -3.36 15.54 -2.36
C PHE A 17 -1.95 14.96 -2.23
N ARG A 18 -0.92 15.81 -2.35
CA ARG A 18 0.49 15.39 -2.28
C ARG A 18 0.86 14.80 -0.91
N CYS A 19 0.36 15.36 0.18
CA CYS A 19 0.59 14.81 1.52
C CYS A 19 -0.02 13.40 1.66
N VAL A 20 -1.28 13.22 1.29
CA VAL A 20 -1.97 11.93 1.42
C VAL A 20 -1.36 10.88 0.50
N LEU A 21 -1.10 11.22 -0.76
CA LEU A 21 -0.49 10.30 -1.70
C LEU A 21 0.96 9.99 -1.34
N GLY A 22 1.70 10.97 -0.83
CA GLY A 22 3.07 10.77 -0.34
C GLY A 22 3.14 9.80 0.85
N LEU A 23 2.20 9.90 1.80
CA LEU A 23 2.08 8.94 2.90
C LEU A 23 1.72 7.54 2.40
N PHE A 24 0.85 7.43 1.41
CA PHE A 24 0.51 6.15 0.78
C PHE A 24 1.72 5.52 0.09
N ILE A 25 2.50 6.30 -0.68
CA ILE A 25 3.75 5.86 -1.32
C ILE A 25 4.75 5.37 -0.25
N LEU A 26 4.92 6.14 0.82
CA LEU A 26 5.80 5.76 1.92
C LEU A 26 5.38 4.43 2.56
N ALA A 27 4.07 4.25 2.80
CA ALA A 27 3.55 2.99 3.33
C ALA A 27 3.82 1.80 2.40
N LEU A 28 3.68 1.97 1.07
CA LEU A 28 4.04 0.95 0.09
C LEU A 28 5.53 0.61 0.13
N ILE A 29 6.40 1.61 0.19
CA ILE A 29 7.85 1.40 0.27
C ILE A 29 8.23 0.66 1.55
N LEU A 30 7.68 1.09 2.69
CA LEU A 30 7.92 0.41 3.97
C LEU A 30 7.43 -1.03 3.94
N SER A 31 6.22 -1.27 3.43
CA SER A 31 5.69 -2.64 3.26
C SER A 31 6.57 -3.49 2.34
N GLY A 32 7.13 -2.91 1.27
CA GLY A 32 8.08 -3.61 0.41
C GLY A 32 9.39 -3.94 1.13
N ILE A 33 9.97 -2.99 1.85
CA ILE A 33 11.24 -3.18 2.57
C ILE A 33 11.11 -4.26 3.64
N THR A 34 10.00 -4.27 4.39
CA THR A 34 9.75 -5.27 5.44
C THR A 34 9.50 -6.67 4.89
N SER A 35 9.05 -6.80 3.65
CA SER A 35 8.85 -8.10 3.01
C SER A 35 10.15 -8.86 2.68
N PHE A 36 11.29 -8.17 2.57
CA PHE A 36 12.59 -8.82 2.28
C PHE A 36 13.07 -9.73 3.43
N PRO A 37 13.16 -9.25 4.69
CA PRO A 37 13.63 -10.08 5.80
C PRO A 37 12.48 -10.79 6.54
N LEU A 38 11.44 -11.26 5.84
CA LEU A 38 10.21 -11.80 6.46
C LEU A 38 10.49 -12.81 7.59
N GLN A 39 11.46 -13.71 7.40
CA GLN A 39 11.82 -14.68 8.45
C GLN A 39 12.35 -13.96 9.69
N ARG A 40 13.25 -12.97 9.53
CA ARG A 40 13.82 -12.21 10.66
C ARG A 40 12.77 -11.36 11.37
N GLU A 41 11.79 -10.83 10.62
CA GLU A 41 10.68 -10.10 11.20
C GLU A 41 9.84 -11.01 12.12
N LEU A 42 9.49 -12.21 11.66
CA LEU A 42 8.76 -13.17 12.47
C LEU A 42 9.55 -13.63 13.71
N GLU A 43 10.86 -13.81 13.57
CA GLU A 43 11.75 -14.08 14.71
C GLU A 43 11.75 -12.92 15.72
N SER A 44 11.82 -11.67 15.22
CA SER A 44 11.77 -10.46 16.06
C SER A 44 10.42 -10.32 16.77
N VAL A 45 9.32 -10.58 16.06
CA VAL A 45 7.97 -10.55 16.66
C VAL A 45 7.84 -11.63 17.75
N ALA A 46 8.33 -12.85 17.50
CA ALA A 46 8.31 -13.91 18.48
C ALA A 46 9.13 -13.55 19.74
N ALA A 47 10.30 -12.91 19.57
CA ALA A 47 11.15 -12.45 20.66
C ALA A 47 10.47 -11.34 21.48
N VAL A 48 9.90 -10.33 20.83
CA VAL A 48 9.17 -9.23 21.51
C VAL A 48 7.97 -9.76 22.30
N ARG A 49 7.32 -10.81 21.81
CA ARG A 49 6.20 -11.45 22.50
C ARG A 49 6.62 -12.49 23.55
N GLY A 50 7.92 -12.77 23.68
CA GLY A 50 8.45 -13.74 24.64
C GLY A 50 8.09 -15.19 24.32
N ILE A 51 7.79 -15.50 23.05
CA ILE A 51 7.37 -16.83 22.58
C ILE A 51 8.42 -17.51 21.69
N GLU A 52 9.62 -17.00 21.65
CA GLU A 52 10.68 -17.47 20.74
C GLU A 52 11.09 -18.93 20.98
N HIS A 53 10.97 -19.42 22.22
CA HIS A 53 11.31 -20.78 22.65
C HIS A 53 10.08 -21.68 22.92
N VAL A 54 8.88 -21.16 22.62
CA VAL A 54 7.61 -21.89 22.83
C VAL A 54 7.28 -22.69 21.57
N ALA A 55 6.87 -23.95 21.74
CA ALA A 55 6.36 -24.73 20.63
C ALA A 55 4.97 -24.21 20.17
N PRO A 56 4.65 -24.22 18.86
CA PRO A 56 3.33 -23.75 18.39
C PRO A 56 2.14 -24.39 19.14
N ALA A 57 2.23 -25.67 19.47
CA ALA A 57 1.17 -26.40 20.17
C ALA A 57 0.97 -25.98 21.64
N GLU A 58 1.93 -25.28 22.25
CA GLU A 58 1.90 -24.85 23.66
C GLU A 58 1.34 -23.44 23.84
N THR A 59 1.04 -22.73 22.72
CA THR A 59 0.51 -21.37 22.76
C THR A 59 -0.99 -21.39 23.04
N GLY A 60 -1.43 -20.63 24.05
CA GLY A 60 -2.85 -20.44 24.36
C GLY A 60 -3.57 -19.41 23.44
N ASN A 61 -2.85 -18.76 22.53
CA ASN A 61 -3.37 -17.70 21.67
C ASN A 61 -3.22 -18.08 20.19
N ALA A 62 -4.33 -18.06 19.45
CA ALA A 62 -4.37 -18.41 18.02
C ALA A 62 -3.45 -17.51 17.15
N PHE A 63 -3.24 -16.26 17.53
CA PHE A 63 -2.33 -15.36 16.83
C PHE A 63 -0.87 -15.79 16.99
N ASP A 64 -0.45 -16.07 18.23
CA ASP A 64 0.91 -16.54 18.53
C ASP A 64 1.18 -17.91 17.91
N HIS A 65 0.20 -18.81 17.98
CA HIS A 65 0.25 -20.12 17.34
C HIS A 65 0.55 -19.99 15.84
N TRP A 66 -0.16 -19.11 15.15
CA TRP A 66 0.04 -18.92 13.71
C TRP A 66 1.40 -18.28 13.38
N ILE A 67 1.84 -17.29 14.16
CA ILE A 67 3.17 -16.68 13.98
C ILE A 67 4.27 -17.75 14.07
N LEU A 68 4.19 -18.63 15.08
CA LEU A 68 5.19 -19.68 15.26
C LEU A 68 5.15 -20.74 14.15
N ILE A 69 3.96 -21.14 13.70
CA ILE A 69 3.82 -22.06 12.54
C ILE A 69 4.45 -21.45 11.29
N VAL A 70 4.18 -20.18 10.99
CA VAL A 70 4.73 -19.54 9.80
C VAL A 70 6.23 -19.36 9.92
N ARG A 71 6.73 -18.92 11.09
CA ARG A 71 8.17 -18.79 11.38
C ARG A 71 8.91 -20.11 11.15
N ASP A 72 8.42 -21.18 11.77
CA ASP A 72 9.08 -22.48 11.73
C ASP A 72 8.97 -23.10 10.32
N GLY A 73 7.81 -22.95 9.67
CA GLY A 73 7.62 -23.39 8.29
C GLY A 73 8.53 -22.67 7.30
N LEU A 74 8.72 -21.35 7.44
CA LEU A 74 9.67 -20.59 6.61
C LEU A 74 11.12 -21.01 6.89
N ARG A 75 11.49 -21.19 8.17
CA ARG A 75 12.83 -21.63 8.56
C ARG A 75 13.17 -22.99 7.93
N ASP A 76 12.28 -23.98 8.07
CA ASP A 76 12.48 -25.30 7.50
C ASP A 76 12.51 -25.27 5.96
N THR A 77 11.63 -24.50 5.36
CA THR A 77 11.53 -24.38 3.91
C THR A 77 12.78 -23.72 3.33
N TYR A 78 13.23 -22.61 3.92
CA TYR A 78 14.40 -21.89 3.43
C TYR A 78 15.72 -22.64 3.69
N ALA A 79 15.79 -23.46 4.76
CA ALA A 79 16.93 -24.34 4.99
C ALA A 79 17.06 -25.42 3.91
N ARG A 80 15.93 -25.96 3.42
CA ARG A 80 15.91 -26.99 2.36
C ARG A 80 15.92 -26.42 0.96
N TYR A 81 15.19 -25.32 0.76
CA TYR A 81 14.91 -24.71 -0.54
C TYR A 81 15.09 -23.20 -0.50
N PRO A 82 16.33 -22.70 -0.33
CA PRO A 82 16.58 -21.25 -0.12
C PRO A 82 16.05 -20.38 -1.27
N TRP A 83 15.93 -20.93 -2.47
CA TRP A 83 15.39 -20.23 -3.63
C TRP A 83 13.89 -19.87 -3.49
N LEU A 84 13.14 -20.50 -2.58
CA LEU A 84 11.74 -20.13 -2.32
C LEU A 84 11.62 -18.75 -1.66
N ALA A 85 12.64 -18.29 -0.93
CA ALA A 85 12.70 -16.94 -0.41
C ALA A 85 12.65 -15.88 -1.51
N TYR A 86 13.08 -16.24 -2.72
CA TYR A 86 12.99 -15.35 -3.89
C TYR A 86 11.56 -14.91 -4.23
N GLY A 87 10.55 -15.67 -3.80
CA GLY A 87 9.14 -15.25 -3.93
C GLY A 87 8.79 -14.02 -3.08
N THR A 88 9.34 -13.92 -1.87
CA THR A 88 9.17 -12.71 -1.02
C THR A 88 9.98 -11.54 -1.53
N ASP A 89 11.15 -11.77 -2.14
CA ASP A 89 11.93 -10.72 -2.79
C ASP A 89 11.15 -10.10 -3.97
N TRP A 90 10.47 -10.92 -4.76
CA TRP A 90 9.59 -10.44 -5.84
C TRP A 90 8.40 -9.63 -5.31
N LEU A 91 7.82 -10.05 -4.19
CA LEU A 91 6.73 -9.31 -3.54
C LEU A 91 7.23 -7.94 -3.08
N ALA A 92 8.39 -7.89 -2.43
CA ALA A 92 9.03 -6.65 -2.00
C ALA A 92 9.33 -5.72 -3.18
N PHE A 93 9.92 -6.26 -4.24
CA PHE A 93 10.19 -5.54 -5.49
C PHE A 93 8.90 -4.98 -6.12
N ALA A 94 7.84 -5.77 -6.17
CA ALA A 94 6.56 -5.34 -6.70
C ALA A 94 5.98 -4.13 -5.95
N HIS A 95 6.08 -4.09 -4.62
CA HIS A 95 5.63 -2.94 -3.82
C HIS A 95 6.42 -1.67 -4.15
N ILE A 96 7.74 -1.79 -4.33
CA ILE A 96 8.60 -0.67 -4.72
C ILE A 96 8.23 -0.17 -6.12
N VAL A 97 8.03 -1.08 -7.08
CA VAL A 97 7.62 -0.72 -8.45
C VAL A 97 6.25 -0.04 -8.46
N ILE A 98 5.29 -0.55 -7.71
CA ILE A 98 3.97 0.08 -7.56
C ILE A 98 4.12 1.49 -6.97
N ALA A 99 4.95 1.67 -5.94
CA ALA A 99 5.23 2.98 -5.35
C ALA A 99 5.79 3.98 -6.39
N ILE A 100 6.66 3.51 -7.29
CA ILE A 100 7.22 4.33 -8.39
C ILE A 100 6.09 4.78 -9.34
N PHE A 101 5.13 3.92 -9.70
CA PHE A 101 4.00 4.34 -10.54
C PHE A 101 3.18 5.47 -9.93
N PHE A 102 3.03 5.50 -8.60
CA PHE A 102 2.31 6.57 -7.91
C PHE A 102 3.06 7.92 -7.90
N ILE A 103 4.32 7.98 -8.30
CA ILE A 103 5.03 9.25 -8.51
C ILE A 103 4.38 10.05 -9.65
N GLY A 104 3.84 9.39 -10.67
CA GLY A 104 3.14 10.05 -11.76
C GLY A 104 1.99 10.97 -11.30
N PRO A 105 0.99 10.46 -10.56
CA PRO A 105 -0.06 11.28 -9.98
C PRO A 105 0.47 12.31 -8.96
N LEU A 106 1.54 12.00 -8.22
CA LEU A 106 2.15 12.94 -7.26
C LEU A 106 2.66 14.22 -7.96
N ILE A 107 3.20 14.07 -9.18
CA ILE A 107 3.67 15.17 -10.02
C ILE A 107 2.49 15.87 -10.71
N ASN A 108 1.66 15.12 -11.41
CA ASN A 108 0.51 15.63 -12.15
C ASN A 108 -0.73 14.75 -11.93
N PRO A 109 -1.59 15.10 -10.95
CA PRO A 109 -2.74 14.27 -10.58
C PRO A 109 -3.77 14.11 -11.69
N VAL A 110 -4.07 15.17 -12.43
CA VAL A 110 -5.12 15.15 -13.48
C VAL A 110 -4.70 14.28 -14.65
N ARG A 111 -3.46 14.42 -15.12
CA ARG A 111 -2.94 13.64 -16.26
C ARG A 111 -2.82 12.15 -15.94
N ASN A 112 -2.55 11.81 -14.70
CA ASN A 112 -2.29 10.43 -14.25
C ASN A 112 -3.43 9.85 -13.39
N ILE A 113 -4.65 10.33 -13.54
CA ILE A 113 -5.82 9.91 -12.76
C ILE A 113 -6.07 8.40 -12.85
N TRP A 114 -5.75 7.78 -13.99
CA TRP A 114 -5.93 6.36 -14.23
C TRP A 114 -5.10 5.48 -13.29
N ILE A 115 -3.94 5.95 -12.81
CA ILE A 115 -3.11 5.22 -11.84
C ILE A 115 -3.84 5.11 -10.49
N LEU A 116 -4.54 6.18 -10.05
CA LEU A 116 -5.37 6.15 -8.85
C LEU A 116 -6.53 5.17 -9.00
N GLN A 117 -7.15 5.14 -10.18
CA GLN A 117 -8.24 4.20 -10.49
C GLN A 117 -7.73 2.75 -10.50
N ALA A 118 -6.57 2.49 -11.13
CA ALA A 118 -5.93 1.17 -11.14
C ALA A 118 -5.58 0.70 -9.72
N GLY A 119 -5.06 1.61 -8.88
CA GLY A 119 -4.82 1.33 -7.46
C GLY A 119 -6.08 0.96 -6.69
N LEU A 120 -7.20 1.64 -6.95
CA LEU A 120 -8.50 1.30 -6.34
C LEU A 120 -9.00 -0.07 -6.80
N ILE A 121 -8.86 -0.38 -8.10
CA ILE A 121 -9.18 -1.72 -8.62
C ILE A 121 -8.33 -2.78 -7.93
N ALA A 122 -7.03 -2.54 -7.78
CA ALA A 122 -6.13 -3.46 -7.06
C ALA A 122 -6.58 -3.66 -5.60
N CYS A 123 -6.97 -2.61 -4.89
CA CYS A 123 -7.51 -2.69 -3.53
C CYS A 123 -8.76 -3.58 -3.46
N VAL A 124 -9.65 -3.48 -4.44
CA VAL A 124 -10.86 -4.33 -4.51
C VAL A 124 -10.48 -5.79 -4.80
N LEU A 125 -9.50 -6.02 -5.67
CA LEU A 125 -9.05 -7.38 -6.04
C LEU A 125 -8.33 -8.12 -4.92
N ILE A 126 -7.77 -7.42 -3.91
CA ILE A 126 -7.20 -8.05 -2.72
C ILE A 126 -8.25 -8.90 -1.98
N VAL A 127 -9.50 -8.45 -1.91
CA VAL A 127 -10.56 -9.16 -1.17
C VAL A 127 -10.83 -10.55 -1.75
N PRO A 128 -11.18 -10.74 -3.03
CA PRO A 128 -11.36 -12.08 -3.58
C PRO A 128 -10.06 -12.90 -3.55
N LEU A 129 -8.89 -12.28 -3.73
CA LEU A 129 -7.61 -12.97 -3.60
C LEU A 129 -7.44 -13.57 -2.20
N ALA A 130 -7.61 -12.78 -1.14
CA ALA A 130 -7.46 -13.24 0.24
C ALA A 130 -8.51 -14.28 0.62
N LEU A 131 -9.76 -14.13 0.18
CA LEU A 131 -10.83 -15.05 0.52
C LEU A 131 -10.73 -16.38 -0.26
N ILE A 132 -10.38 -16.36 -1.54
CA ILE A 132 -10.31 -17.58 -2.37
C ILE A 132 -8.99 -18.31 -2.13
N CYS A 133 -7.86 -17.62 -2.37
CA CYS A 133 -6.54 -18.24 -2.22
C CYS A 133 -6.22 -18.58 -0.76
N GLY A 134 -6.68 -17.75 0.19
CA GLY A 134 -6.51 -18.01 1.61
C GLY A 134 -7.22 -19.30 2.07
N VAL A 135 -8.42 -19.60 1.54
CA VAL A 135 -9.10 -20.88 1.81
C VAL A 135 -8.32 -22.04 1.20
N ILE A 136 -7.93 -21.94 -0.06
CA ILE A 136 -7.18 -22.99 -0.77
C ILE A 136 -5.85 -23.30 -0.05
N ARG A 137 -5.19 -22.29 0.49
CA ARG A 137 -3.90 -22.38 1.22
C ARG A 137 -4.07 -22.64 2.72
N GLN A 138 -5.29 -22.85 3.20
CA GLN A 138 -5.61 -23.14 4.60
C GLN A 138 -5.16 -22.03 5.58
N VAL A 139 -5.11 -20.79 5.11
CA VAL A 139 -4.83 -19.60 5.94
C VAL A 139 -6.00 -19.38 6.90
N PRO A 140 -5.78 -19.21 8.21
CA PRO A 140 -6.85 -18.97 9.19
C PRO A 140 -7.71 -17.75 8.84
N SER A 141 -9.00 -17.79 9.16
CA SER A 141 -9.96 -16.74 8.80
C SER A 141 -9.55 -15.36 9.32
N GLY A 142 -9.01 -15.27 10.54
CA GLY A 142 -8.52 -14.02 11.12
C GLY A 142 -7.43 -13.36 10.27
N TRP A 143 -6.47 -14.15 9.76
CA TRP A 143 -5.41 -13.66 8.89
C TRP A 143 -5.91 -13.20 7.54
N ARG A 144 -6.88 -13.92 6.94
CA ARG A 144 -7.54 -13.49 5.70
C ARG A 144 -8.26 -12.15 5.86
N LEU A 145 -8.85 -11.89 7.03
CA LEU A 145 -9.45 -10.59 7.33
C LEU A 145 -8.40 -9.49 7.46
N ILE A 146 -7.22 -9.78 8.03
CA ILE A 146 -6.08 -8.86 8.06
C ILE A 146 -5.65 -8.53 6.62
N ASP A 147 -5.52 -9.54 5.76
CA ASP A 147 -5.18 -9.32 4.34
C ASP A 147 -6.23 -8.44 3.64
N CYS A 148 -7.52 -8.69 3.85
CA CYS A 148 -8.60 -7.84 3.31
C CYS A 148 -8.50 -6.39 3.83
N SER A 149 -8.02 -6.17 5.06
CA SER A 149 -7.88 -4.83 5.63
C SER A 149 -6.90 -3.97 4.85
N PHE A 150 -5.86 -4.53 4.25
CA PHE A 150 -4.92 -3.80 3.38
C PHE A 150 -5.63 -3.19 2.17
N GLY A 151 -6.57 -3.91 1.57
CA GLY A 151 -7.40 -3.37 0.48
C GLY A 151 -8.25 -2.19 0.94
N ILE A 152 -8.90 -2.31 2.09
CA ILE A 152 -9.75 -1.26 2.66
C ILE A 152 -8.91 -0.02 3.03
N LEU A 153 -7.81 -0.23 3.76
CA LEU A 153 -6.92 0.85 4.21
C LEU A 153 -6.26 1.56 3.02
N GLY A 154 -5.92 0.84 1.95
CA GLY A 154 -5.40 1.42 0.72
C GLY A 154 -6.44 2.19 -0.08
N ALA A 155 -7.70 1.70 -0.10
CA ALA A 155 -8.77 2.34 -0.85
C ALA A 155 -9.17 3.71 -0.27
N ILE A 156 -9.05 3.93 1.04
CA ILE A 156 -9.41 5.19 1.69
C ILE A 156 -8.57 6.37 1.15
N PRO A 157 -7.23 6.37 1.25
CA PRO A 157 -6.41 7.47 0.75
C PRO A 157 -6.51 7.63 -0.77
N LEU A 158 -6.59 6.54 -1.52
CA LEU A 158 -6.73 6.60 -2.98
C LEU A 158 -8.07 7.19 -3.43
N SER A 159 -9.18 6.82 -2.76
CA SER A 159 -10.50 7.41 -3.03
C SER A 159 -10.52 8.91 -2.71
N TYR A 160 -9.88 9.31 -1.62
CA TYR A 160 -9.75 10.71 -1.26
C TYR A 160 -8.92 11.47 -2.30
N CYS A 161 -7.78 10.94 -2.71
CA CYS A 161 -6.95 11.50 -3.77
C CYS A 161 -7.72 11.62 -5.10
N LEU A 162 -8.52 10.61 -5.46
CA LEU A 162 -9.34 10.64 -6.67
C LEU A 162 -10.39 11.76 -6.64
N ARG A 163 -11.03 11.99 -5.46
CA ARG A 163 -11.97 13.11 -5.28
C ARG A 163 -11.28 14.46 -5.43
N LEU A 164 -10.09 14.63 -4.85
CA LEU A 164 -9.31 15.86 -4.97
C LEU A 164 -8.86 16.11 -6.41
N THR A 165 -8.47 15.06 -7.14
CA THR A 165 -8.09 15.15 -8.56
C THR A 165 -9.26 15.63 -9.41
N ARG A 166 -10.47 15.09 -9.20
CA ARG A 166 -11.68 15.53 -9.91
C ARG A 166 -12.05 16.98 -9.56
N ALA A 167 -11.82 17.40 -8.32
CA ALA A 167 -12.01 18.79 -7.94
C ALA A 167 -11.04 19.75 -8.67
N LEU A 168 -9.78 19.31 -8.85
CA LEU A 168 -8.79 20.08 -9.63
C LEU A 168 -9.13 20.14 -11.13
N GLU A 169 -9.67 19.06 -11.68
CA GLU A 169 -10.07 18.98 -13.09
C GLU A 169 -11.24 19.90 -13.42
N ASN A 170 -12.19 20.06 -12.49
CA ASN A 170 -13.38 20.89 -12.66
C ASN A 170 -13.14 22.38 -12.42
N GLN A 171 -11.95 22.80 -12.00
CA GLN A 171 -11.64 24.22 -11.84
C GLN A 171 -11.31 24.86 -13.19
N PRO A 172 -11.84 26.06 -13.48
CA PRO A 172 -11.55 26.75 -14.72
C PRO A 172 -10.06 27.04 -14.82
N THR A 173 -9.46 26.66 -15.95
CA THR A 173 -8.06 26.97 -16.28
C THR A 173 -7.86 28.49 -16.17
N PRO A 174 -6.80 29.00 -15.54
CA PRO A 174 -6.50 30.43 -15.55
C PRO A 174 -6.46 30.89 -17.01
N ARG A 175 -7.33 31.84 -17.37
CA ARG A 175 -7.28 32.46 -18.69
C ARG A 175 -5.88 33.01 -18.88
N SER A 176 -5.15 32.51 -19.88
CA SER A 176 -3.89 33.10 -20.30
C SER A 176 -4.18 34.55 -20.70
N ILE A 177 -3.72 35.50 -19.88
CA ILE A 177 -3.66 36.90 -20.23
C ILE A 177 -2.57 37.01 -21.32
N GLY A 178 -2.98 36.79 -22.55
CA GLY A 178 -2.01 36.74 -23.66
C GLY A 178 -2.66 36.84 -25.02
N SER A 179 -3.58 37.81 -25.21
CA SER A 179 -3.92 38.26 -26.56
C SER A 179 -4.47 39.70 -26.55
N LEU A 180 -3.66 40.60 -26.04
CA LEU A 180 -3.81 42.03 -26.30
C LEU A 180 -2.49 42.54 -26.85
N THR A 181 -2.23 42.23 -28.09
CA THR A 181 -1.35 43.03 -28.95
C THR A 181 -1.61 42.63 -30.37
N THR A 182 -2.47 43.35 -31.02
CA THR A 182 -2.25 43.80 -32.41
C THR A 182 -3.30 44.83 -32.74
N CYS A 183 -2.92 46.07 -32.68
CA CYS A 183 -3.27 47.09 -33.69
C CYS A 183 -2.00 47.67 -34.21
#